data_b3e8f22843cf4db0a409fdbdde871254
#
_entry.id   b3e8f22843cf4db0a409fdbdde871254
#
_cell.length_a   1.000
_cell.length_b   1.000
_cell.length_c   1.000
_cell.angle_alpha   90.00
_cell.angle_beta   90.00
_cell.angle_gamma   90.00
#
_symmetry.space_group_name_H-M   'P 1'
#
loop_
_entity.id
_entity.type
_entity.pdbx_description
1 polymer ?
#
loop_
_entity_poly.entity_id
_entity_poly.type
_entity_poly.pdbx_seq_one_letter_code
_entity_poly.pdbx_strand_id
1 'polypeptide(L)'
;MRLKQYINMAVVAALAVGMTSCNDWLTDDTPGTNNRDEYFTSISTLENVTNACYVPLAWEYGDTYYSEWFFGDIASDDALKGGQGISDGGDAYDIDNFKVNTNNEIVLEYYRAQWQGIARCNLALDEIAKKKGDLTKAADLLEADRLEGEAHFMRAFYYFRLLRLYGGMPLIEEVIDSSSKWAQHRASVAETFDFIVRDLQQANRQLWLKSKYSPSDLGRATKGAAQAMLLKANLYYADYLENNSDVNGAQAKFQLAKAWGDSIMASGQYSLDKNFFTNFTLAGENDAESVFEIQYVEDPTSDYGEGEGFTRGTFTLILQRSRSSFWGQAGWGFDKPTENLYNEFEPGDPRRDSTILRPAYGQMETPAQEIYTGDSLLNRKYAMYTEDNGSCYHLTHDSRGPLNNKQIRYSDVLLMYAEACCELGDLGQARSALNSVRARVGLKSFPYTSIIQGKTVTYADTQADLRAAIRHERRVELAMEGHRWFDLVRWGIAKETMDNYIAGESEEAKAQWGSFTKGKCELFPIPSKEIDLTGITQNPNY
;
A
#
# COMPACT_ATOMS: atom_id res chain seq x y z
N MET A 1 45.70 -61.60 37.88
CA MET A 1 45.65 -60.88 36.59
C MET A 1 44.33 -61.09 35.81
N ARG A 2 43.77 -62.31 35.77
CA ARG A 2 42.58 -62.59 34.96
C ARG A 2 41.28 -61.94 35.48
N LEU A 3 41.09 -61.72 36.77
CA LEU A 3 39.86 -61.12 37.31
C LEU A 3 39.70 -59.64 36.97
N LYS A 4 40.80 -58.86 36.95
CA LYS A 4 40.77 -57.48 36.54
C LYS A 4 40.47 -57.29 35.04
N GLN A 5 40.84 -58.25 34.20
CA GLN A 5 40.50 -58.19 32.75
C GLN A 5 39.02 -58.44 32.51
N TYR A 6 38.38 -59.30 33.24
CA TYR A 6 36.93 -59.54 33.12
C TYR A 6 36.08 -58.38 33.65
N ILE A 7 36.56 -57.70 34.72
CA ILE A 7 35.89 -56.52 35.26
C ILE A 7 35.99 -55.37 34.25
N ASN A 8 37.16 -55.13 33.62
CA ASN A 8 37.31 -54.12 32.62
C ASN A 8 36.51 -54.44 31.35
N MET A 9 36.40 -55.65 30.90
CA MET A 9 35.54 -56.03 29.77
C MET A 9 34.04 -55.90 30.11
N ALA A 10 33.60 -56.20 31.34
CA ALA A 10 32.22 -55.94 31.72
C ALA A 10 31.85 -54.48 31.84
N VAL A 11 32.77 -53.58 32.26
CA VAL A 11 32.58 -52.15 32.30
C VAL A 11 32.55 -51.54 30.89
N VAL A 12 33.39 -52.01 29.98
CA VAL A 12 33.37 -51.57 28.58
C VAL A 12 32.11 -52.04 27.85
N ALA A 13 31.63 -53.26 28.12
CA ALA A 13 30.37 -53.76 27.57
C ALA A 13 29.15 -53.03 28.16
N ALA A 14 29.15 -52.64 29.43
CA ALA A 14 28.08 -51.84 30.03
C ALA A 14 28.07 -50.41 29.52
N LEU A 15 29.23 -49.80 29.18
CA LEU A 15 29.33 -48.48 28.54
C LEU A 15 28.92 -48.52 27.06
N ALA A 16 29.11 -49.63 26.36
CA ALA A 16 28.68 -49.78 24.96
C ALA A 16 27.17 -49.99 24.82
N VAL A 17 26.50 -50.58 25.81
CA VAL A 17 25.03 -50.73 25.82
C VAL A 17 24.33 -49.42 26.24
N GLY A 18 25.03 -48.50 26.94
CA GLY A 18 24.50 -47.19 27.32
C GLY A 18 24.53 -46.15 26.21
N MET A 19 25.11 -46.45 25.01
CA MET A 19 25.15 -45.54 23.88
C MET A 19 24.07 -45.80 22.80
N THR A 20 23.16 -46.74 23.02
CA THR A 20 21.88 -46.75 22.29
C THR A 20 20.90 -45.84 23.03
N SER A 21 21.28 -44.60 23.17
CA SER A 21 20.39 -43.54 23.67
C SER A 21 19.25 -43.39 22.67
N CYS A 22 18.07 -43.60 23.17
CA CYS A 22 16.82 -43.27 22.50
C CYS A 22 16.91 -41.85 21.90
N ASN A 23 16.97 -41.76 20.61
CA ASN A 23 16.72 -40.49 19.90
C ASN A 23 15.31 -39.96 20.21
N ASP A 24 14.39 -40.81 20.66
CA ASP A 24 13.01 -40.44 20.99
C ASP A 24 12.86 -39.66 22.32
N TRP A 25 13.90 -39.56 23.15
CA TRP A 25 13.82 -38.79 24.40
C TRP A 25 14.29 -37.36 24.27
N LEU A 26 14.83 -36.99 23.10
CA LEU A 26 15.27 -35.64 22.74
C LEU A 26 14.33 -34.95 21.71
N THR A 27 13.27 -35.63 21.30
CA THR A 27 12.13 -34.96 20.64
C THR A 27 11.28 -34.39 21.76
N ASP A 28 11.56 -33.15 22.11
CA ASP A 28 10.74 -32.34 22.98
C ASP A 28 9.43 -32.01 22.19
N ASP A 29 8.47 -32.91 22.31
CA ASP A 29 7.07 -32.57 22.04
C ASP A 29 6.67 -31.56 23.12
N THR A 30 6.89 -30.29 22.85
CA THR A 30 6.43 -29.20 23.73
C THR A 30 4.90 -29.32 23.80
N PRO A 31 4.34 -29.73 24.99
CA PRO A 31 2.89 -29.90 25.09
C PRO A 31 2.18 -28.60 24.74
N GLY A 32 1.30 -28.64 23.73
CA GLY A 32 0.53 -27.52 23.28
C GLY A 32 1.06 -26.82 22.03
N THR A 33 2.17 -27.27 21.43
CA THR A 33 2.63 -26.79 20.09
C THR A 33 2.39 -27.90 19.06
N ASN A 34 1.67 -27.57 17.99
CA ASN A 34 1.57 -28.44 16.83
C ASN A 34 2.88 -28.40 16.04
N ASN A 35 3.41 -29.57 15.67
CA ASN A 35 4.47 -29.62 14.66
C ASN A 35 3.93 -29.07 13.33
N ARG A 36 4.74 -28.30 12.60
CA ARG A 36 4.37 -27.69 11.32
C ARG A 36 3.77 -28.72 10.35
N ASP A 37 4.37 -29.90 10.22
CA ASP A 37 3.92 -30.93 9.29
C ASP A 37 2.59 -31.58 9.74
N GLU A 38 2.27 -31.57 11.03
CA GLU A 38 1.04 -32.08 11.60
C GLU A 38 -0.11 -31.09 11.60
N TYR A 39 0.19 -29.79 11.56
CA TYR A 39 -0.82 -28.72 11.54
C TYR A 39 -1.46 -28.56 10.16
N PHE A 40 -0.66 -28.50 9.08
CA PHE A 40 -1.17 -28.25 7.73
C PHE A 40 -1.68 -29.55 7.08
N THR A 41 -2.83 -30.06 7.52
CA THR A 41 -3.40 -31.34 7.05
C THR A 41 -4.72 -31.22 6.30
N SER A 42 -5.30 -30.02 6.23
CA SER A 42 -6.62 -29.78 5.63
C SER A 42 -6.67 -28.46 4.87
N ILE A 43 -7.67 -28.33 4.00
CA ILE A 43 -7.91 -27.06 3.28
C ILE A 43 -8.13 -25.87 4.24
N SER A 44 -8.78 -26.09 5.38
CA SER A 44 -9.00 -25.07 6.40
C SER A 44 -7.69 -24.56 7.03
N THR A 45 -6.70 -25.43 7.25
CA THR A 45 -5.39 -25.00 7.78
C THR A 45 -4.54 -24.30 6.73
N LEU A 46 -4.69 -24.66 5.45
CA LEU A 46 -4.11 -23.91 4.32
C LEU A 46 -4.76 -22.53 4.17
N GLU A 47 -6.07 -22.42 4.41
CA GLU A 47 -6.77 -21.14 4.44
C GLU A 47 -6.24 -20.24 5.58
N ASN A 48 -6.00 -20.79 6.77
CA ASN A 48 -5.45 -20.03 7.90
C ASN A 48 -4.08 -19.42 7.58
N VAL A 49 -3.17 -20.19 6.96
CA VAL A 49 -1.85 -19.66 6.59
C VAL A 49 -1.94 -18.64 5.46
N THR A 50 -2.90 -18.79 4.55
CA THR A 50 -3.18 -17.78 3.51
C THR A 50 -3.77 -16.51 4.11
N ASN A 51 -4.70 -16.61 5.07
CA ASN A 51 -5.24 -15.47 5.80
C ASN A 51 -4.13 -14.68 6.51
N ALA A 52 -3.11 -15.37 7.03
CA ALA A 52 -1.96 -14.71 7.64
C ALA A 52 -1.17 -13.81 6.67
N CYS A 53 -1.29 -14.02 5.34
CA CYS A 53 -0.66 -13.15 4.34
C CYS A 53 -1.26 -11.73 4.33
N TYR A 54 -2.53 -11.58 4.71
CA TYR A 54 -3.21 -10.27 4.73
C TYR A 54 -2.90 -9.45 5.98
N VAL A 55 -2.52 -10.11 7.08
CA VAL A 55 -2.38 -9.47 8.40
C VAL A 55 -1.43 -8.26 8.38
N PRO A 56 -0.21 -8.33 7.79
CA PRO A 56 0.71 -7.18 7.78
C PRO A 56 0.22 -5.98 6.96
N LEU A 57 -0.77 -6.13 6.08
CA LEU A 57 -1.38 -4.98 5.38
C LEU A 57 -2.12 -4.05 6.34
N ALA A 58 -2.75 -4.63 7.38
CA ALA A 58 -3.52 -3.88 8.35
C ALA A 58 -2.66 -3.25 9.45
N TRP A 59 -1.35 -3.50 9.47
CA TRP A 59 -0.45 -2.90 10.43
C TRP A 59 -0.15 -1.44 10.06
N GLU A 60 -0.35 -0.55 11.01
CA GLU A 60 -0.08 0.87 10.89
C GLU A 60 0.75 1.41 12.07
N TYR A 61 1.08 0.53 13.02
CA TYR A 61 1.80 0.86 14.24
C TYR A 61 2.79 -0.24 14.63
N GLY A 62 3.99 0.18 14.98
CA GLY A 62 5.06 -0.59 15.58
C GLY A 62 5.66 0.25 16.72
N ASP A 63 6.92 0.61 16.62
CA ASP A 63 7.51 1.63 17.51
C ASP A 63 7.04 3.05 17.15
N THR A 64 6.50 3.23 15.94
CA THR A 64 5.89 4.47 15.45
C THR A 64 4.73 4.16 14.50
N TYR A 65 3.99 5.20 14.04
CA TYR A 65 2.97 5.05 12.99
C TYR A 65 3.62 5.06 11.62
N TYR A 66 3.19 4.15 10.71
CA TYR A 66 3.80 4.00 9.38
C TYR A 66 2.79 3.71 8.26
N SER A 67 1.58 4.26 8.35
CA SER A 67 0.58 4.16 7.26
C SER A 67 1.15 4.65 5.92
N GLU A 68 0.70 4.10 4.80
CA GLU A 68 1.24 4.39 3.45
C GLU A 68 1.10 5.86 3.04
N TRP A 69 0.09 6.57 3.53
CA TRP A 69 -0.13 7.99 3.23
C TRP A 69 0.99 8.91 3.74
N PHE A 70 1.82 8.50 4.74
CA PHE A 70 3.04 9.25 5.08
C PHE A 70 3.96 9.42 3.87
N PHE A 71 3.99 8.42 3.00
CA PHE A 71 4.83 8.43 1.80
C PHE A 71 4.09 8.92 0.57
N GLY A 72 2.79 8.61 0.46
CA GLY A 72 2.01 8.89 -0.73
C GLY A 72 1.44 10.30 -0.79
N ASP A 73 1.03 10.84 0.36
CA ASP A 73 0.41 12.16 0.47
C ASP A 73 1.40 13.18 1.07
N ILE A 74 1.95 12.94 2.27
CA ILE A 74 2.80 13.91 2.98
C ILE A 74 4.10 14.22 2.23
N ALA A 75 4.72 13.28 1.55
CA ALA A 75 5.92 13.55 0.75
C ALA A 75 5.67 14.42 -0.49
N SER A 76 4.41 14.82 -0.75
CA SER A 76 3.98 15.49 -1.97
C SER A 76 3.46 16.91 -1.75
N ASP A 77 3.05 17.57 -2.84
CA ASP A 77 2.40 18.88 -2.84
C ASP A 77 0.91 18.83 -2.41
N ASP A 78 0.38 17.66 -2.06
CA ASP A 78 -1.02 17.50 -1.68
C ASP A 78 -1.27 17.64 -0.18
N ALA A 79 -0.30 17.27 0.67
CA ALA A 79 -0.48 17.29 2.11
C ALA A 79 0.75 17.79 2.87
N LEU A 80 0.51 18.37 4.04
CA LEU A 80 1.51 18.64 5.07
C LEU A 80 1.43 17.59 6.17
N LYS A 81 2.54 17.39 6.88
CA LYS A 81 2.58 16.48 8.01
C LYS A 81 1.46 16.72 9.03
N GLY A 82 1.21 17.97 9.39
CA GLY A 82 0.23 18.32 10.44
C GLY A 82 0.73 18.03 11.86
N GLY A 83 -0.17 17.52 12.72
CA GLY A 83 0.12 17.25 14.12
C GLY A 83 0.10 18.52 14.98
N GLN A 84 0.68 18.46 16.19
CA GLN A 84 0.70 19.57 17.12
C GLN A 84 1.84 20.57 16.84
N GLY A 85 2.95 20.09 16.29
CA GLY A 85 4.15 20.89 16.00
C GLY A 85 5.22 20.01 15.33
N ILE A 86 6.37 20.60 14.98
CA ILE A 86 7.47 19.90 14.28
C ILE A 86 7.91 18.62 15.01
N SER A 87 7.99 18.66 16.34
CA SER A 87 8.43 17.53 17.16
C SER A 87 7.37 16.43 17.33
N ASP A 88 6.10 16.73 17.02
CA ASP A 88 5.02 15.76 17.00
C ASP A 88 5.10 14.94 15.71
N GLY A 89 5.70 13.77 15.76
CA GLY A 89 6.03 12.96 14.57
C GLY A 89 7.23 13.51 13.78
N GLY A 90 8.39 13.67 14.42
CA GLY A 90 9.61 14.19 13.79
C GLY A 90 10.03 13.44 12.55
N ASP A 91 9.85 12.11 12.51
CA ASP A 91 10.15 11.28 11.34
C ASP A 91 9.22 11.58 10.16
N ALA A 92 7.94 11.89 10.42
CA ALA A 92 7.01 12.33 9.39
C ALA A 92 7.36 13.74 8.89
N TYR A 93 7.85 14.62 9.78
CA TYR A 93 8.38 15.93 9.39
C TYR A 93 9.57 15.80 8.44
N ASP A 94 10.46 14.85 8.69
CA ASP A 94 11.60 14.59 7.81
C ASP A 94 11.17 14.07 6.43
N ILE A 95 10.10 13.26 6.38
CA ILE A 95 9.51 12.78 5.10
C ILE A 95 8.97 13.97 4.31
N ASP A 96 8.13 14.80 4.91
CA ASP A 96 7.53 15.97 4.31
C ASP A 96 8.58 16.95 3.74
N ASN A 97 9.71 17.09 4.43
CA ASN A 97 10.70 18.14 4.16
C ASN A 97 11.98 17.68 3.44
N PHE A 98 12.00 16.51 2.84
CA PHE A 98 13.19 15.92 2.16
C PHE A 98 14.43 15.81 3.05
N LYS A 99 14.24 15.58 4.36
CA LYS A 99 15.30 15.44 5.37
C LYS A 99 15.49 14.00 5.84
N VAL A 100 14.80 13.05 5.20
CA VAL A 100 14.85 11.64 5.57
C VAL A 100 16.27 11.12 5.58
N ASN A 101 16.61 10.41 6.65
CA ASN A 101 17.88 9.71 6.83
C ASN A 101 17.65 8.21 7.09
N THR A 102 18.72 7.45 7.15
CA THR A 102 18.70 5.98 7.27
C THR A 102 18.19 5.45 8.61
N ASN A 103 17.98 6.33 9.60
CA ASN A 103 17.47 5.97 10.94
C ASN A 103 16.02 6.41 11.15
N ASN A 104 15.31 6.86 10.11
CA ASN A 104 13.91 7.24 10.21
C ASN A 104 13.06 5.99 10.54
N GLU A 105 12.37 6.02 11.67
CA GLU A 105 11.62 4.86 12.18
C GLU A 105 10.37 4.55 11.34
N ILE A 106 9.69 5.55 10.75
CA ILE A 106 8.56 5.32 9.83
C ILE A 106 9.02 4.51 8.61
N VAL A 107 10.17 4.88 8.05
CA VAL A 107 10.79 4.17 6.90
C VAL A 107 11.17 2.74 7.29
N LEU A 108 11.71 2.54 8.50
CA LEU A 108 12.10 1.22 9.00
C LEU A 108 10.89 0.31 9.21
N GLU A 109 9.88 0.78 9.95
CA GLU A 109 8.72 -0.05 10.30
C GLU A 109 7.88 -0.40 9.06
N TYR A 110 7.73 0.54 8.12
CA TYR A 110 7.08 0.24 6.85
C TYR A 110 7.85 -0.83 6.04
N TYR A 111 9.19 -0.73 5.98
CA TYR A 111 10.04 -1.72 5.33
C TYR A 111 9.86 -3.12 5.93
N ARG A 112 9.91 -3.22 7.25
CA ARG A 112 9.76 -4.48 8.00
C ARG A 112 8.39 -5.11 7.81
N ALA A 113 7.33 -4.32 7.83
CA ALA A 113 5.98 -4.81 7.63
C ALA A 113 5.82 -5.50 6.26
N GLN A 114 6.40 -4.94 5.19
CA GLN A 114 6.34 -5.57 3.86
C GLN A 114 7.10 -6.92 3.85
N TRP A 115 8.28 -7.00 4.48
CA TRP A 115 9.05 -8.24 4.56
C TRP A 115 8.35 -9.31 5.40
N GLN A 116 7.67 -8.93 6.47
CA GLN A 116 6.81 -9.83 7.24
C GLN A 116 5.69 -10.41 6.37
N GLY A 117 5.08 -9.57 5.54
CA GLY A 117 4.08 -10.02 4.57
C GLY A 117 4.64 -11.03 3.56
N ILE A 118 5.81 -10.74 2.97
CA ILE A 118 6.50 -11.64 2.02
C ILE A 118 6.82 -12.98 2.67
N ALA A 119 7.34 -12.98 3.90
CA ALA A 119 7.68 -14.21 4.63
C ALA A 119 6.45 -15.11 4.85
N ARG A 120 5.30 -14.51 5.21
CA ARG A 120 4.03 -15.23 5.38
C ARG A 120 3.51 -15.79 4.05
N CYS A 121 3.64 -15.03 2.95
CA CYS A 121 3.29 -15.51 1.62
C CYS A 121 4.17 -16.69 1.18
N ASN A 122 5.48 -16.62 1.43
CA ASN A 122 6.38 -17.72 1.13
C ASN A 122 6.04 -18.99 1.95
N LEU A 123 5.68 -18.82 3.24
CA LEU A 123 5.20 -19.93 4.05
C LEU A 123 3.91 -20.55 3.50
N ALA A 124 2.93 -19.70 3.12
CA ALA A 124 1.67 -20.18 2.55
C ALA A 124 1.90 -20.95 1.25
N LEU A 125 2.70 -20.42 0.33
CA LEU A 125 3.04 -21.04 -0.95
C LEU A 125 3.75 -22.39 -0.75
N ASP A 126 4.70 -22.46 0.19
CA ASP A 126 5.44 -23.70 0.53
C ASP A 126 4.49 -24.79 1.08
N GLU A 127 3.61 -24.43 2.03
CA GLU A 127 2.67 -25.39 2.62
C GLU A 127 1.58 -25.83 1.64
N ILE A 128 1.05 -24.91 0.81
CA ILE A 128 0.09 -25.27 -0.23
C ILE A 128 0.74 -26.22 -1.25
N ALA A 129 1.97 -25.94 -1.70
CA ALA A 129 2.67 -26.80 -2.65
C ALA A 129 2.91 -28.21 -2.10
N LYS A 130 3.28 -28.35 -0.82
CA LYS A 130 3.49 -29.63 -0.16
C LYS A 130 2.20 -30.44 -0.04
N LYS A 131 1.09 -29.80 0.30
CA LYS A 131 -0.17 -30.50 0.66
C LYS A 131 -1.14 -30.68 -0.51
N LYS A 132 -1.01 -29.89 -1.57
CA LYS A 132 -1.91 -29.95 -2.74
C LYS A 132 -1.93 -31.32 -3.40
N GLY A 133 -0.78 -32.06 -3.40
CA GLY A 133 -0.68 -33.40 -3.92
C GLY A 133 -1.48 -34.46 -3.14
N ASP A 134 -1.79 -34.19 -1.88
CA ASP A 134 -2.55 -35.08 -0.99
C ASP A 134 -4.07 -34.88 -1.10
N LEU A 135 -4.51 -33.76 -1.73
CA LEU A 135 -5.93 -33.43 -1.91
C LEU A 135 -6.54 -34.30 -2.99
N THR A 136 -7.62 -35.00 -2.68
CA THR A 136 -8.30 -35.92 -3.59
C THR A 136 -9.64 -35.40 -4.10
N LYS A 137 -10.25 -34.44 -3.38
CA LYS A 137 -11.52 -33.84 -3.77
C LYS A 137 -11.30 -32.67 -4.74
N ALA A 138 -12.03 -32.65 -5.86
CA ALA A 138 -11.94 -31.59 -6.85
C ALA A 138 -12.25 -30.20 -6.27
N ALA A 139 -13.18 -30.10 -5.29
CA ALA A 139 -13.49 -28.85 -4.62
C ALA A 139 -12.32 -28.32 -3.78
N ASP A 140 -11.64 -29.22 -3.05
CA ASP A 140 -10.46 -28.85 -2.23
C ASP A 140 -9.28 -28.42 -3.09
N LEU A 141 -9.11 -29.03 -4.28
CA LEU A 141 -8.08 -28.64 -5.25
C LEU A 141 -8.35 -27.25 -5.83
N LEU A 142 -9.61 -26.93 -6.19
CA LEU A 142 -9.99 -25.59 -6.67
C LEU A 142 -9.81 -24.52 -5.59
N GLU A 143 -10.07 -24.89 -4.35
CA GLU A 143 -9.87 -24.02 -3.19
C GLU A 143 -8.37 -23.79 -2.93
N ALA A 144 -7.56 -24.84 -2.99
CA ALA A 144 -6.10 -24.72 -2.87
C ALA A 144 -5.49 -23.87 -3.99
N ASP A 145 -6.00 -23.97 -5.23
CA ASP A 145 -5.61 -23.10 -6.35
C ASP A 145 -5.93 -21.63 -6.04
N ARG A 146 -7.11 -21.34 -5.48
CA ARG A 146 -7.49 -19.98 -5.07
C ARG A 146 -6.57 -19.44 -3.98
N LEU A 147 -6.31 -20.24 -2.93
CA LEU A 147 -5.43 -19.84 -1.82
C LEU A 147 -3.98 -19.58 -2.29
N GLU A 148 -3.47 -20.41 -3.20
CA GLU A 148 -2.18 -20.19 -3.86
C GLU A 148 -2.17 -18.88 -4.65
N GLY A 149 -3.25 -18.60 -5.39
CA GLY A 149 -3.43 -17.35 -6.12
C GLY A 149 -3.46 -16.12 -5.19
N GLU A 150 -4.09 -16.22 -4.03
CA GLU A 150 -4.08 -15.15 -3.03
C GLU A 150 -2.68 -14.90 -2.46
N ALA A 151 -1.93 -15.96 -2.13
CA ALA A 151 -0.57 -15.84 -1.62
C ALA A 151 0.39 -15.20 -2.67
N HIS A 152 0.26 -15.56 -3.95
CA HIS A 152 0.98 -14.90 -5.04
C HIS A 152 0.61 -13.43 -5.20
N PHE A 153 -0.70 -13.10 -5.16
CA PHE A 153 -1.17 -11.72 -5.22
C PHE A 153 -0.59 -10.88 -4.08
N MET A 154 -0.67 -11.39 -2.85
CA MET A 154 -0.18 -10.68 -1.66
C MET A 154 1.33 -10.49 -1.70
N ARG A 155 2.11 -11.49 -2.13
CA ARG A 155 3.57 -11.36 -2.27
C ARG A 155 3.94 -10.30 -3.28
N ALA A 156 3.29 -10.30 -4.44
CA ALA A 156 3.48 -9.27 -5.47
C ALA A 156 3.10 -7.86 -4.97
N PHE A 157 2.03 -7.75 -4.18
CA PHE A 157 1.58 -6.50 -3.62
C PHE A 157 2.61 -5.91 -2.64
N TYR A 158 3.18 -6.72 -1.74
CA TYR A 158 4.25 -6.31 -0.84
C TYR A 158 5.52 -5.90 -1.59
N TYR A 159 5.93 -6.69 -2.60
CA TYR A 159 7.07 -6.33 -3.44
C TYR A 159 6.85 -5.02 -4.21
N PHE A 160 5.64 -4.76 -4.67
CA PHE A 160 5.31 -3.50 -5.35
C PHE A 160 5.39 -2.30 -4.39
N ARG A 161 4.97 -2.46 -3.14
CA ARG A 161 5.12 -1.45 -2.10
C ARG A 161 6.60 -1.16 -1.80
N LEU A 162 7.42 -2.20 -1.65
CA LEU A 162 8.87 -2.05 -1.48
C LEU A 162 9.53 -1.38 -2.69
N LEU A 163 9.17 -1.81 -3.90
CA LEU A 163 9.74 -1.29 -5.14
C LEU A 163 9.52 0.21 -5.30
N ARG A 164 8.29 0.69 -5.03
CA ARG A 164 7.94 2.12 -5.17
C ARG A 164 8.74 3.02 -4.22
N LEU A 165 9.04 2.51 -3.03
CA LEU A 165 9.70 3.30 -1.98
C LEU A 165 11.22 3.14 -2.00
N TYR A 166 11.72 1.92 -2.22
CA TYR A 166 13.14 1.63 -2.01
C TYR A 166 13.87 1.20 -3.30
N GLY A 167 13.17 1.04 -4.41
CA GLY A 167 13.75 0.52 -5.65
C GLY A 167 13.87 -1.01 -5.68
N GLY A 168 14.85 -1.54 -6.41
CA GLY A 168 15.04 -2.99 -6.52
C GLY A 168 15.33 -3.66 -5.17
N MET A 169 14.83 -4.89 -4.98
CA MET A 169 14.87 -5.63 -3.72
C MET A 169 15.39 -7.06 -3.91
N PRO A 170 15.90 -7.71 -2.86
CA PRO A 170 16.16 -9.15 -2.91
C PRO A 170 14.90 -9.94 -3.26
N LEU A 171 15.00 -10.89 -4.19
CA LEU A 171 13.87 -11.71 -4.63
C LEU A 171 13.85 -13.01 -3.84
N ILE A 172 13.10 -13.05 -2.76
CA ILE A 172 13.02 -14.17 -1.82
C ILE A 172 11.74 -14.97 -2.12
N GLU A 173 11.91 -16.20 -2.60
CA GLU A 173 10.81 -17.10 -2.99
C GLU A 173 10.65 -18.29 -2.03
N GLU A 174 11.56 -18.45 -1.08
CA GLU A 174 11.59 -19.57 -0.14
C GLU A 174 11.39 -19.10 1.30
N VAL A 175 11.08 -20.04 2.18
CA VAL A 175 11.05 -19.79 3.62
C VAL A 175 12.48 -19.61 4.12
N ILE A 176 12.76 -18.49 4.76
CA ILE A 176 14.05 -18.24 5.41
C ILE A 176 14.04 -18.90 6.80
N ASP A 177 14.75 -19.99 6.93
CA ASP A 177 14.78 -20.85 8.14
C ASP A 177 16.06 -20.67 8.97
N SER A 178 17.04 -19.90 8.49
CA SER A 178 18.30 -19.68 9.18
C SER A 178 18.95 -18.36 8.83
N SER A 179 19.75 -17.81 9.76
CA SER A 179 20.47 -16.54 9.57
C SER A 179 21.48 -16.57 8.41
N SER A 180 21.97 -17.74 8.01
CA SER A 180 22.86 -17.87 6.84
C SER A 180 22.20 -17.47 5.52
N LYS A 181 20.87 -17.39 5.47
CA LYS A 181 20.07 -16.98 4.31
C LYS A 181 19.62 -15.51 4.34
N TRP A 182 20.00 -14.71 5.34
CA TRP A 182 19.58 -13.31 5.44
C TRP A 182 20.27 -12.41 4.41
N ALA A 183 21.54 -12.68 4.10
CA ALA A 183 22.27 -11.93 3.10
C ALA A 183 21.88 -12.38 1.69
N GLN A 184 20.96 -11.64 1.07
CA GLN A 184 20.48 -11.91 -0.28
C GLN A 184 20.93 -10.82 -1.25
N HIS A 185 21.19 -11.21 -2.50
CA HIS A 185 21.54 -10.26 -3.55
C HIS A 185 20.37 -9.31 -3.82
N ARG A 186 20.64 -8.00 -3.85
CA ARG A 186 19.67 -6.99 -4.24
C ARG A 186 19.47 -7.01 -5.76
N ALA A 187 18.29 -7.40 -6.20
CA ALA A 187 17.93 -7.37 -7.62
C ALA A 187 17.73 -5.93 -8.12
N SER A 188 17.84 -5.75 -9.43
CA SER A 188 17.53 -4.50 -10.10
C SER A 188 16.04 -4.16 -10.02
N VAL A 189 15.70 -2.91 -10.32
CA VAL A 189 14.30 -2.47 -10.45
C VAL A 189 13.56 -3.28 -11.51
N ALA A 190 14.19 -3.54 -12.66
CA ALA A 190 13.61 -4.32 -13.76
C ALA A 190 13.31 -5.77 -13.34
N GLU A 191 14.28 -6.45 -12.72
CA GLU A 191 14.09 -7.81 -12.21
C GLU A 191 12.98 -7.88 -11.15
N THR A 192 12.87 -6.85 -10.30
CA THR A 192 11.81 -6.76 -9.29
C THR A 192 10.44 -6.57 -9.94
N PHE A 193 10.31 -5.75 -10.98
CA PHE A 193 9.07 -5.65 -11.77
C PHE A 193 8.70 -6.98 -12.43
N ASP A 194 9.66 -7.66 -13.05
CA ASP A 194 9.39 -8.95 -13.70
C ASP A 194 8.93 -10.01 -12.70
N PHE A 195 9.49 -10.01 -11.49
CA PHE A 195 9.04 -10.86 -10.39
C PHE A 195 7.59 -10.56 -9.99
N ILE A 196 7.24 -9.30 -9.77
CA ILE A 196 5.89 -8.85 -9.42
C ILE A 196 4.90 -9.27 -10.50
N VAL A 197 5.21 -9.01 -11.77
CA VAL A 197 4.34 -9.35 -12.89
C VAL A 197 4.13 -10.87 -12.98
N ARG A 198 5.17 -11.68 -12.77
CA ARG A 198 5.08 -13.15 -12.76
C ARG A 198 4.10 -13.64 -11.68
N ASP A 199 4.23 -13.16 -10.45
CA ASP A 199 3.34 -13.54 -9.36
C ASP A 199 1.89 -13.09 -9.62
N LEU A 200 1.69 -11.86 -10.11
CA LEU A 200 0.34 -11.38 -10.47
C LEU A 200 -0.29 -12.17 -11.63
N GLN A 201 0.49 -12.61 -12.60
CA GLN A 201 0.00 -13.48 -13.66
C GLN A 201 -0.43 -14.85 -13.13
N GLN A 202 0.30 -15.40 -12.16
CA GLN A 202 -0.09 -16.64 -11.48
C GLN A 202 -1.39 -16.41 -10.70
N ALA A 203 -1.48 -15.35 -9.91
CA ALA A 203 -2.69 -14.95 -9.21
C ALA A 203 -3.90 -14.81 -10.15
N ASN A 204 -3.74 -14.12 -11.29
CA ASN A 204 -4.82 -13.97 -12.27
C ASN A 204 -5.34 -15.30 -12.85
N ARG A 205 -4.48 -16.34 -12.97
CA ARG A 205 -4.91 -17.67 -13.43
C ARG A 205 -5.77 -18.40 -12.39
N GLN A 206 -5.48 -18.21 -11.10
CA GLN A 206 -6.02 -19.00 -10.00
C GLN A 206 -7.17 -18.32 -9.26
N LEU A 207 -7.15 -16.99 -9.17
CA LEU A 207 -8.17 -16.22 -8.44
C LEU A 207 -9.52 -16.23 -9.15
N TRP A 208 -10.57 -16.14 -8.34
CA TRP A 208 -11.95 -16.11 -8.80
C TRP A 208 -12.42 -14.69 -9.12
N LEU A 209 -13.49 -14.59 -9.93
CA LEU A 209 -14.21 -13.34 -10.13
C LEU A 209 -14.88 -12.90 -8.82
N LYS A 210 -14.97 -11.59 -8.59
CA LYS A 210 -15.61 -11.00 -7.38
C LYS A 210 -16.98 -11.60 -7.09
N SER A 211 -17.80 -11.80 -8.12
CA SER A 211 -19.15 -12.37 -8.01
C SER A 211 -19.22 -13.85 -7.58
N LYS A 212 -18.08 -14.55 -7.50
CA LYS A 212 -18.01 -15.94 -7.04
C LYS A 212 -17.72 -16.09 -5.55
N TYR A 213 -17.25 -15.03 -4.91
CA TYR A 213 -16.95 -15.04 -3.48
C TYR A 213 -18.24 -14.98 -2.67
N SER A 214 -18.28 -15.71 -1.56
CA SER A 214 -19.37 -15.63 -0.60
C SER A 214 -19.30 -14.30 0.18
N PRO A 215 -20.39 -13.87 0.83
CA PRO A 215 -20.34 -12.67 1.69
C PRO A 215 -19.29 -12.75 2.82
N SER A 216 -18.96 -13.97 3.30
CA SER A 216 -17.91 -14.18 4.31
C SER A 216 -16.48 -14.04 3.77
N ASP A 217 -16.32 -14.08 2.45
CA ASP A 217 -15.04 -13.98 1.76
C ASP A 217 -14.80 -12.61 1.12
N LEU A 218 -15.69 -11.64 1.37
CA LEU A 218 -15.48 -10.26 0.92
C LEU A 218 -14.18 -9.71 1.50
N GLY A 219 -13.44 -8.96 0.66
CA GLY A 219 -12.11 -8.43 1.01
C GLY A 219 -10.94 -9.30 0.56
N ARG A 220 -11.16 -10.58 0.21
CA ARG A 220 -10.12 -11.41 -0.40
C ARG A 220 -9.71 -10.88 -1.77
N ALA A 221 -8.45 -11.11 -2.16
CA ALA A 221 -7.97 -10.78 -3.50
C ALA A 221 -8.79 -11.52 -4.56
N THR A 222 -9.23 -10.77 -5.58
CA THR A 222 -10.03 -11.29 -6.68
C THR A 222 -9.23 -11.32 -7.98
N LYS A 223 -9.73 -12.02 -8.99
CA LYS A 223 -9.17 -11.98 -10.33
C LYS A 223 -9.08 -10.54 -10.87
N GLY A 224 -10.07 -9.71 -10.58
CA GLY A 224 -10.05 -8.29 -10.95
C GLY A 224 -8.99 -7.48 -10.20
N ALA A 225 -8.74 -7.79 -8.93
CA ALA A 225 -7.63 -7.19 -8.17
C ALA A 225 -6.27 -7.53 -8.82
N ALA A 226 -6.06 -8.79 -9.22
CA ALA A 226 -4.84 -9.21 -9.93
C ALA A 226 -4.69 -8.49 -11.28
N GLN A 227 -5.78 -8.34 -12.05
CA GLN A 227 -5.76 -7.62 -13.33
C GLN A 227 -5.48 -6.13 -13.15
N ALA A 228 -6.06 -5.49 -12.14
CA ALA A 228 -5.79 -4.10 -11.81
C ALA A 228 -4.34 -3.87 -11.36
N MET A 229 -3.78 -4.78 -10.58
CA MET A 229 -2.36 -4.73 -10.20
C MET A 229 -1.43 -5.00 -11.38
N LEU A 230 -1.81 -5.88 -12.31
CA LEU A 230 -1.06 -6.10 -13.57
C LEU A 230 -1.07 -4.85 -14.47
N LEU A 231 -2.21 -4.16 -14.57
CA LEU A 231 -2.30 -2.85 -15.22
C LEU A 231 -1.35 -1.86 -14.54
N LYS A 232 -1.46 -1.71 -13.20
CA LYS A 232 -0.66 -0.77 -12.41
C LYS A 232 0.85 -1.07 -12.51
N ALA A 233 1.25 -2.32 -12.32
CA ALA A 233 2.66 -2.72 -12.38
C ALA A 233 3.27 -2.51 -13.77
N ASN A 234 2.56 -2.84 -14.85
CA ASN A 234 3.06 -2.60 -16.21
C ASN A 234 3.10 -1.11 -16.57
N LEU A 235 2.16 -0.29 -16.07
CA LEU A 235 2.18 1.16 -16.24
C LEU A 235 3.40 1.77 -15.55
N TYR A 236 3.66 1.43 -14.29
CA TYR A 236 4.83 1.89 -13.54
C TYR A 236 6.15 1.41 -14.18
N TYR A 237 6.16 0.18 -14.70
CA TYR A 237 7.32 -0.35 -15.39
C TYR A 237 7.58 0.39 -16.71
N ALA A 238 6.52 0.73 -17.45
CA ALA A 238 6.64 1.55 -18.66
C ALA A 238 7.27 2.91 -18.36
N ASP A 239 6.77 3.61 -17.35
CA ASP A 239 7.31 4.91 -16.91
C ASP A 239 8.78 4.79 -16.47
N TYR A 240 9.13 3.72 -15.74
CA TYR A 240 10.53 3.45 -15.36
C TYR A 240 11.43 3.28 -16.58
N LEU A 241 11.00 2.51 -17.60
CA LEU A 241 11.76 2.29 -18.83
C LEU A 241 11.89 3.58 -19.64
N GLU A 242 10.81 4.37 -19.74
CA GLU A 242 10.83 5.67 -20.43
C GLU A 242 11.80 6.65 -19.75
N ASN A 243 11.76 6.76 -18.43
CA ASN A 243 12.68 7.59 -17.64
C ASN A 243 14.15 7.14 -17.77
N ASN A 244 14.39 5.88 -18.12
CA ASN A 244 15.71 5.32 -18.41
C ASN A 244 16.01 5.23 -19.92
N SER A 245 15.24 5.93 -20.77
CA SER A 245 15.44 6.05 -22.21
C SER A 245 15.23 4.75 -23.01
N ASP A 246 14.56 3.75 -22.45
CA ASP A 246 14.12 2.54 -23.16
C ASP A 246 12.68 2.73 -23.69
N VAL A 247 12.53 3.52 -24.74
CA VAL A 247 11.24 3.83 -25.37
C VAL A 247 10.53 2.58 -25.90
N ASN A 248 11.26 1.64 -26.48
CA ASN A 248 10.65 0.42 -27.02
C ASN A 248 10.13 -0.51 -25.92
N GLY A 249 10.90 -0.67 -24.84
CA GLY A 249 10.47 -1.39 -23.67
C GLY A 249 9.25 -0.75 -23.02
N ALA A 250 9.24 0.59 -22.89
CA ALA A 250 8.12 1.34 -22.38
C ALA A 250 6.84 1.10 -23.20
N GLN A 251 6.91 1.22 -24.53
CA GLN A 251 5.77 0.96 -25.42
C GLN A 251 5.21 -0.46 -25.24
N ALA A 252 6.06 -1.47 -25.12
CA ALA A 252 5.62 -2.84 -24.89
C ALA A 252 4.90 -2.99 -23.53
N LYS A 253 5.35 -2.30 -22.48
CA LYS A 253 4.69 -2.33 -21.16
C LYS A 253 3.39 -1.52 -21.15
N PHE A 254 3.28 -0.39 -21.84
CA PHE A 254 2.01 0.32 -22.03
C PHE A 254 0.97 -0.56 -22.75
N GLN A 255 1.37 -1.34 -23.76
CA GLN A 255 0.48 -2.30 -24.43
C GLN A 255 -0.04 -3.36 -23.46
N LEU A 256 0.82 -3.91 -22.60
CA LEU A 256 0.40 -4.86 -21.56
C LEU A 256 -0.51 -4.21 -20.52
N ALA A 257 -0.21 -2.99 -20.07
CA ALA A 257 -1.05 -2.24 -19.18
C ALA A 257 -2.46 -2.04 -19.76
N LYS A 258 -2.54 -1.57 -21.02
CA LYS A 258 -3.81 -1.44 -21.73
C LYS A 258 -4.57 -2.76 -21.80
N ALA A 259 -3.92 -3.85 -22.18
CA ALA A 259 -4.57 -5.17 -22.32
C ALA A 259 -5.17 -5.67 -20.99
N TRP A 260 -4.50 -5.42 -19.85
CA TRP A 260 -5.05 -5.74 -18.54
C TRP A 260 -6.21 -4.83 -18.17
N GLY A 261 -6.17 -3.53 -18.51
CA GLY A 261 -7.30 -2.63 -18.38
C GLY A 261 -8.50 -3.08 -19.20
N ASP A 262 -8.30 -3.45 -20.47
CA ASP A 262 -9.36 -4.05 -21.32
C ASP A 262 -9.98 -5.29 -20.63
N SER A 263 -9.14 -6.14 -20.03
CA SER A 263 -9.59 -7.38 -19.39
C SER A 263 -10.45 -7.15 -18.15
N ILE A 264 -10.05 -6.25 -17.26
CA ILE A 264 -10.83 -5.96 -16.05
C ILE A 264 -12.14 -5.23 -16.42
N MET A 265 -12.11 -4.30 -17.36
CA MET A 265 -13.30 -3.58 -17.81
C MET A 265 -14.31 -4.53 -18.48
N ALA A 266 -13.83 -5.44 -19.34
CA ALA A 266 -14.67 -6.45 -20.01
C ALA A 266 -15.28 -7.47 -19.02
N SER A 267 -14.74 -7.62 -17.82
CA SER A 267 -15.28 -8.54 -16.81
C SER A 267 -16.66 -8.14 -16.32
N GLY A 268 -17.04 -6.86 -16.40
CA GLY A 268 -18.30 -6.32 -15.90
C GLY A 268 -18.49 -6.44 -14.38
N GLN A 269 -17.40 -6.68 -13.62
CA GLN A 269 -17.47 -6.89 -12.17
C GLN A 269 -17.45 -5.58 -11.37
N TYR A 270 -17.07 -4.46 -12.01
CA TYR A 270 -16.83 -3.19 -11.35
C TYR A 270 -17.51 -2.04 -12.09
N SER A 271 -17.91 -1.01 -11.35
CA SER A 271 -18.49 0.23 -11.89
C SER A 271 -18.20 1.40 -10.95
N LEU A 272 -18.26 2.63 -11.47
CA LEU A 272 -18.15 3.83 -10.65
C LEU A 272 -19.40 4.00 -9.78
N ASP A 273 -19.22 4.35 -8.53
CA ASP A 273 -20.32 4.76 -7.66
C ASP A 273 -20.90 6.10 -8.11
N LYS A 274 -22.22 6.22 -8.00
CA LYS A 274 -22.91 7.46 -8.39
C LYS A 274 -22.53 8.64 -7.49
N ASN A 275 -22.41 8.39 -6.20
CA ASN A 275 -21.94 9.38 -5.23
C ASN A 275 -20.48 9.08 -4.86
N PHE A 276 -19.58 10.00 -5.21
CA PHE A 276 -18.17 9.90 -4.93
C PHE A 276 -17.86 9.65 -3.45
N PHE A 277 -18.57 10.36 -2.55
CA PHE A 277 -18.31 10.28 -1.12
C PHE A 277 -18.63 8.90 -0.51
N THR A 278 -19.52 8.13 -1.14
CA THR A 278 -19.84 6.75 -0.69
C THR A 278 -18.57 5.89 -0.53
N ASN A 279 -17.58 6.06 -1.40
CA ASN A 279 -16.31 5.34 -1.33
C ASN A 279 -15.57 5.46 0.01
N PHE A 280 -15.85 6.50 0.80
CA PHE A 280 -15.18 6.82 2.06
C PHE A 280 -16.13 6.68 3.26
N THR A 281 -17.10 5.81 3.15
CA THR A 281 -18.07 5.48 4.19
C THR A 281 -18.15 3.95 4.38
N LEU A 282 -18.63 3.51 5.53
CA LEU A 282 -18.86 2.07 5.80
C LEU A 282 -19.84 1.44 4.80
N ALA A 283 -20.77 2.23 4.26
CA ALA A 283 -21.74 1.74 3.26
C ALA A 283 -21.09 1.45 1.89
N GLY A 284 -19.94 2.07 1.59
CA GLY A 284 -19.21 1.88 0.34
C GLY A 284 -18.11 0.82 0.43
N GLU A 285 -17.99 0.11 1.54
CA GLU A 285 -17.00 -0.96 1.67
C GLU A 285 -17.33 -2.16 0.78
N ASN A 286 -16.31 -2.67 0.09
CA ASN A 286 -16.42 -3.82 -0.81
C ASN A 286 -17.50 -3.69 -1.90
N ASP A 287 -17.93 -2.47 -2.22
CA ASP A 287 -18.97 -2.16 -3.20
C ASP A 287 -18.53 -2.34 -4.66
N ALA A 288 -19.31 -1.81 -5.61
CA ALA A 288 -19.02 -1.96 -7.03
C ALA A 288 -17.79 -1.20 -7.52
N GLU A 289 -17.38 -0.11 -6.86
CA GLU A 289 -16.18 0.64 -7.21
C GLU A 289 -14.92 0.06 -6.55
N SER A 290 -15.08 -0.69 -5.47
CA SER A 290 -13.97 -1.31 -4.74
C SER A 290 -13.36 -2.49 -5.51
N VAL A 291 -12.11 -2.39 -5.90
CA VAL A 291 -11.35 -3.47 -6.54
C VAL A 291 -10.52 -4.25 -5.52
N PHE A 292 -9.85 -3.55 -4.61
CA PHE A 292 -9.12 -4.14 -3.49
C PHE A 292 -9.05 -3.17 -2.31
N GLU A 293 -9.39 -3.67 -1.12
CA GLU A 293 -9.38 -2.92 0.14
C GLU A 293 -8.65 -3.70 1.24
N ILE A 294 -7.97 -2.98 2.12
CA ILE A 294 -7.53 -3.51 3.41
C ILE A 294 -8.72 -3.47 4.34
N GLN A 295 -9.06 -4.63 4.91
CA GLN A 295 -10.25 -4.80 5.73
C GLN A 295 -9.95 -4.45 7.18
N TYR A 296 -10.82 -3.61 7.78
CA TYR A 296 -10.77 -3.22 9.18
C TYR A 296 -12.12 -3.42 9.86
N VAL A 297 -12.08 -3.59 11.17
CA VAL A 297 -13.27 -3.54 12.03
C VAL A 297 -12.98 -2.66 13.22
N GLU A 298 -14.00 -2.04 13.78
CA GLU A 298 -13.85 -1.33 15.04
C GLU A 298 -13.42 -2.31 16.14
N ASP A 299 -12.30 -2.02 16.81
CA ASP A 299 -11.81 -2.83 17.92
C ASP A 299 -11.94 -2.04 19.24
N PRO A 300 -12.96 -2.32 20.05
CA PRO A 300 -13.22 -1.61 21.27
C PRO A 300 -12.26 -1.96 22.42
N THR A 301 -11.43 -2.97 22.24
CA THR A 301 -10.50 -3.49 23.26
C THR A 301 -9.05 -3.18 22.96
N SER A 302 -8.75 -2.73 21.74
CA SER A 302 -7.39 -2.46 21.30
C SER A 302 -6.87 -1.15 21.87
N ASP A 303 -5.62 -1.16 22.28
CA ASP A 303 -4.87 0.01 22.68
C ASP A 303 -3.65 0.24 21.78
N TYR A 304 -2.76 1.15 22.16
CA TYR A 304 -1.59 1.54 21.40
C TYR A 304 -0.44 0.52 21.41
N GLY A 305 -0.47 -0.48 22.26
CA GLY A 305 0.69 -1.36 22.52
C GLY A 305 0.56 -2.78 22.01
N GLU A 306 -0.53 -3.11 21.36
CA GLU A 306 -0.77 -4.47 20.94
C GLU A 306 0.02 -4.80 19.69
N GLY A 307 1.05 -5.58 19.91
CA GLY A 307 1.97 -6.01 18.89
C GLY A 307 1.33 -6.74 17.71
N GLU A 308 2.15 -6.99 16.75
CA GLU A 308 1.97 -7.72 15.50
C GLU A 308 0.98 -8.89 15.61
N GLY A 309 -0.20 -8.76 15.05
CA GLY A 309 -1.18 -9.84 14.93
C GLY A 309 -2.52 -9.64 15.62
N PHE A 310 -2.69 -8.61 16.42
CA PHE A 310 -3.96 -8.31 17.11
C PHE A 310 -4.67 -7.06 16.59
N THR A 311 -4.03 -6.30 15.73
CA THR A 311 -4.62 -5.08 15.13
C THR A 311 -5.78 -5.42 14.22
N ARG A 312 -6.98 -4.93 14.51
CA ARG A 312 -8.17 -5.11 13.68
C ARG A 312 -8.70 -3.81 13.11
N GLY A 313 -8.52 -2.70 13.80
CA GLY A 313 -8.97 -1.37 13.39
C GLY A 313 -7.83 -0.50 12.86
N THR A 314 -8.16 0.46 11.98
CA THR A 314 -7.21 1.43 11.43
C THR A 314 -6.90 2.56 12.39
N PHE A 315 -5.63 2.96 12.47
CA PHE A 315 -5.19 4.20 13.13
C PHE A 315 -5.37 5.43 12.23
N THR A 316 -5.44 5.27 10.94
CA THR A 316 -5.54 6.38 9.97
C THR A 316 -6.64 7.35 10.36
N LEU A 317 -7.79 6.84 10.82
CA LEU A 317 -8.92 7.66 11.21
C LEU A 317 -8.57 8.67 12.31
N ILE A 318 -7.98 8.21 13.42
CA ILE A 318 -7.64 9.10 14.55
C ILE A 318 -6.44 10.01 14.21
N LEU A 319 -5.50 9.53 13.41
CA LEU A 319 -4.35 10.31 12.98
C LEU A 319 -4.76 11.51 12.12
N GLN A 320 -5.72 11.32 11.20
CA GLN A 320 -6.14 12.36 10.25
C GLN A 320 -7.24 13.29 10.76
N ARG A 321 -7.98 12.92 11.82
CA ARG A 321 -8.98 13.80 12.41
C ARG A 321 -8.38 15.08 12.97
N SER A 322 -9.20 16.14 12.96
CA SER A 322 -8.88 17.41 13.63
C SER A 322 -8.55 17.20 15.11
N ARG A 323 -7.62 17.99 15.61
CA ARG A 323 -7.36 18.10 17.06
C ARG A 323 -8.49 18.78 17.84
N SER A 324 -9.42 19.44 17.14
CA SER A 324 -10.58 20.10 17.72
C SER A 324 -11.67 19.07 18.04
N SER A 325 -12.24 19.15 19.24
CA SER A 325 -13.42 18.38 19.63
C SER A 325 -14.73 18.93 19.06
N PHE A 326 -14.68 20.02 18.30
CA PHE A 326 -15.86 20.62 17.65
C PHE A 326 -16.66 19.60 16.82
N TRP A 327 -15.96 18.67 16.16
CA TRP A 327 -16.54 17.64 15.29
C TRP A 327 -17.00 16.38 16.04
N GLY A 328 -16.99 16.41 17.37
CA GLY A 328 -17.34 15.29 18.25
C GLY A 328 -16.11 14.68 18.91
N GLN A 329 -15.44 13.74 18.25
CA GLN A 329 -14.24 13.10 18.77
C GLN A 329 -12.98 13.69 18.12
N ALA A 330 -12.08 14.25 18.94
CA ALA A 330 -10.81 14.81 18.48
C ALA A 330 -9.86 13.72 17.97
N GLY A 331 -8.96 14.09 17.09
CA GLY A 331 -7.86 13.26 16.59
C GLY A 331 -6.51 13.96 16.76
N TRP A 332 -5.55 13.58 15.92
CA TRP A 332 -4.16 14.04 16.07
C TRP A 332 -3.71 15.04 15.01
N GLY A 333 -4.52 15.25 13.97
CA GLY A 333 -4.34 16.33 13.00
C GLY A 333 -3.18 16.17 12.04
N PHE A 334 -2.80 14.92 11.72
CA PHE A 334 -1.84 14.64 10.65
C PHE A 334 -2.48 14.69 9.27
N ASP A 335 -1.65 14.64 8.21
CA ASP A 335 -2.07 14.53 6.81
C ASP A 335 -3.03 15.66 6.40
N LYS A 336 -2.55 16.89 6.52
CA LYS A 336 -3.32 18.11 6.25
C LYS A 336 -3.28 18.46 4.77
N PRO A 337 -4.43 18.50 4.07
CA PRO A 337 -4.47 18.96 2.69
C PRO A 337 -3.89 20.37 2.55
N THR A 338 -3.15 20.61 1.48
CA THR A 338 -2.60 21.94 1.17
C THR A 338 -3.61 22.84 0.49
N GLU A 339 -3.40 24.17 0.58
CA GLU A 339 -4.14 25.14 -0.24
C GLU A 339 -3.87 24.93 -1.74
N ASN A 340 -2.70 24.41 -2.10
CA ASN A 340 -2.38 24.03 -3.47
C ASN A 340 -3.35 22.93 -3.97
N LEU A 341 -3.54 21.86 -3.20
CA LEU A 341 -4.52 20.82 -3.53
C LEU A 341 -5.95 21.37 -3.56
N TYR A 342 -6.35 22.20 -2.58
CA TYR A 342 -7.69 22.77 -2.54
C TYR A 342 -8.03 23.58 -3.81
N ASN A 343 -7.05 24.33 -4.30
CA ASN A 343 -7.19 25.17 -5.50
C ASN A 343 -7.00 24.39 -6.82
N GLU A 344 -6.61 23.13 -6.78
CA GLU A 344 -6.51 22.26 -7.96
C GLU A 344 -7.89 21.85 -8.49
N PHE A 345 -8.89 21.73 -7.62
CA PHE A 345 -10.24 21.36 -8.02
C PHE A 345 -10.90 22.45 -8.88
N GLU A 346 -11.55 22.01 -9.96
CA GLU A 346 -12.32 22.91 -10.83
C GLU A 346 -13.50 23.54 -10.07
N PRO A 347 -13.94 24.75 -10.44
CA PRO A 347 -15.13 25.36 -9.86
C PRO A 347 -16.37 24.46 -9.99
N GLY A 348 -16.99 24.13 -8.87
CA GLY A 348 -18.17 23.28 -8.83
C GLY A 348 -17.87 21.77 -8.82
N ASP A 349 -16.62 21.36 -8.76
CA ASP A 349 -16.27 19.95 -8.56
C ASP A 349 -16.67 19.50 -7.14
N PRO A 350 -17.65 18.58 -7.00
CA PRO A 350 -18.12 18.14 -5.68
C PRO A 350 -17.09 17.31 -4.92
N ARG A 351 -16.07 16.78 -5.60
CA ARG A 351 -15.01 16.01 -4.97
C ARG A 351 -14.15 16.84 -4.05
N ARG A 352 -14.02 18.15 -4.30
CA ARG A 352 -13.27 19.03 -3.39
C ARG A 352 -13.81 18.94 -1.97
N ASP A 353 -15.09 19.22 -1.80
CA ASP A 353 -15.73 19.26 -0.48
C ASP A 353 -15.92 17.84 0.11
N SER A 354 -15.88 16.80 -0.74
CA SER A 354 -15.84 15.40 -0.30
C SER A 354 -14.45 14.94 0.17
N THR A 355 -13.39 15.60 -0.30
CA THR A 355 -12.00 15.28 0.04
C THR A 355 -11.46 16.16 1.14
N ILE A 356 -11.80 17.45 1.11
CA ILE A 356 -11.23 18.49 1.96
C ILE A 356 -12.35 19.21 2.71
N LEU A 357 -12.28 19.17 4.02
CA LEU A 357 -13.12 19.98 4.87
C LEU A 357 -12.39 21.27 5.20
N ARG A 358 -13.05 22.42 4.92
CA ARG A 358 -12.56 23.76 5.32
C ARG A 358 -13.41 24.25 6.51
N PRO A 359 -12.90 24.15 7.74
CA PRO A 359 -13.62 24.64 8.92
C PRO A 359 -13.91 26.14 8.84
N ALA A 360 -15.07 26.55 9.33
CA ALA A 360 -15.36 27.97 9.52
C ALA A 360 -14.57 28.53 10.71
N TYR A 361 -14.37 29.85 10.72
CA TYR A 361 -13.72 30.52 11.86
C TYR A 361 -14.45 30.20 13.16
N GLY A 362 -13.69 29.82 14.19
CA GLY A 362 -14.21 29.43 15.52
C GLY A 362 -14.59 27.94 15.66
N GLN A 363 -14.50 27.15 14.58
CA GLN A 363 -14.68 25.69 14.65
C GLN A 363 -13.39 24.94 15.03
N MET A 364 -12.31 25.66 15.22
CA MET A 364 -10.99 25.18 15.60
C MET A 364 -10.69 25.63 17.02
N GLU A 365 -10.24 24.73 17.88
CA GLU A 365 -9.91 25.06 19.28
C GLU A 365 -8.62 25.88 19.38
N THR A 366 -7.66 25.61 18.53
CA THR A 366 -6.36 26.29 18.57
C THR A 366 -5.97 26.66 17.14
N PRO A 367 -5.68 27.94 16.86
CA PRO A 367 -4.97 28.30 15.63
C PRO A 367 -3.65 27.54 15.61
N ALA A 368 -3.24 27.10 14.44
CA ALA A 368 -1.94 26.49 14.27
C ALA A 368 -0.86 27.36 14.92
N GLN A 369 -0.07 26.79 15.81
CA GLN A 369 1.02 27.51 16.45
C GLN A 369 2.23 27.66 15.51
N GLU A 370 2.28 26.84 14.46
CA GLU A 370 3.35 26.84 13.48
C GLU A 370 2.74 26.91 12.06
N ILE A 371 3.30 27.73 11.21
CA ILE A 371 2.89 27.93 9.80
C ILE A 371 2.76 26.59 9.06
N TYR A 372 3.58 25.65 9.43
CA TYR A 372 3.76 24.37 8.82
C TYR A 372 2.74 23.31 9.25
N THR A 373 2.19 23.42 10.43
CA THR A 373 1.22 22.44 10.97
C THR A 373 -0.21 22.96 10.91
N GLY A 374 -0.45 24.01 10.12
CA GLY A 374 -1.72 24.73 10.03
C GLY A 374 -2.94 23.82 9.93
N ASP A 375 -3.93 24.09 10.79
CA ASP A 375 -5.16 23.30 10.89
C ASP A 375 -6.30 23.90 10.04
N SER A 376 -5.94 24.64 8.96
CA SER A 376 -6.91 25.35 8.13
C SER A 376 -7.72 24.42 7.21
N LEU A 377 -7.17 23.28 6.81
CA LEU A 377 -7.82 22.27 6.01
C LEU A 377 -7.71 20.89 6.66
N LEU A 378 -8.74 20.08 6.51
CA LEU A 378 -8.83 18.75 7.12
C LEU A 378 -9.06 17.70 6.03
N ASN A 379 -8.37 16.56 6.14
CA ASN A 379 -8.66 15.39 5.33
C ASN A 379 -10.03 14.84 5.71
N ARG A 380 -10.92 14.66 4.72
CA ARG A 380 -12.28 14.17 4.95
C ARG A 380 -12.47 12.72 4.59
N LYS A 381 -11.66 12.17 3.69
CA LYS A 381 -11.86 10.82 3.14
C LYS A 381 -11.81 9.72 4.20
N TYR A 382 -10.78 9.70 5.02
CA TYR A 382 -10.58 8.65 6.01
C TYR A 382 -10.84 9.07 7.46
N ALA A 383 -11.11 10.34 7.69
CA ALA A 383 -11.44 10.85 9.04
C ALA A 383 -12.89 10.56 9.46
N MET A 384 -13.72 10.01 8.56
CA MET A 384 -15.13 9.66 8.79
C MET A 384 -15.97 10.82 9.31
N TYR A 385 -15.79 12.03 8.77
CA TYR A 385 -16.73 13.13 8.97
C TYR A 385 -18.03 12.84 8.20
N THR A 386 -19.17 13.22 8.79
CA THR A 386 -20.46 13.02 8.14
C THR A 386 -20.63 13.93 6.91
N GLU A 387 -21.53 13.56 5.99
CA GLU A 387 -21.77 14.34 4.76
C GLU A 387 -22.21 15.77 5.02
N ASP A 388 -22.99 15.99 6.08
CA ASP A 388 -23.51 17.30 6.49
C ASP A 388 -22.49 18.17 7.26
N ASN A 389 -21.25 17.66 7.47
CA ASN A 389 -20.21 18.30 8.28
C ASN A 389 -20.63 18.60 9.73
N GLY A 390 -21.62 17.90 10.26
CA GLY A 390 -22.17 18.15 11.58
C GLY A 390 -21.49 17.37 12.70
N SER A 391 -20.86 16.24 12.38
CA SER A 391 -20.21 15.36 13.37
C SER A 391 -19.20 14.42 12.67
N CYS A 392 -18.57 13.58 13.45
CA CYS A 392 -17.81 12.46 12.93
C CYS A 392 -18.33 11.14 13.53
N TYR A 393 -17.98 10.03 12.90
CA TYR A 393 -18.23 8.71 13.48
C TYR A 393 -17.54 8.61 14.84
N HIS A 394 -18.29 8.21 15.86
CA HIS A 394 -17.78 8.13 17.23
C HIS A 394 -17.23 6.72 17.49
N LEU A 395 -15.93 6.62 17.70
CA LEU A 395 -15.27 5.36 18.05
C LEU A 395 -15.57 4.98 19.50
N THR A 396 -15.75 3.69 19.74
CA THR A 396 -15.83 3.14 21.11
C THR A 396 -14.48 3.23 21.82
N HIS A 397 -13.38 3.02 21.08
CA HIS A 397 -12.00 3.25 21.52
C HIS A 397 -11.33 4.26 20.59
N ASP A 398 -10.57 5.20 21.14
CA ASP A 398 -10.07 6.39 20.41
C ASP A 398 -9.07 6.09 19.28
N SER A 399 -8.53 4.88 19.18
CA SER A 399 -7.40 4.59 18.28
C SER A 399 -7.72 3.65 17.12
N ARG A 400 -8.81 2.92 17.13
CA ARG A 400 -9.05 1.82 16.18
C ARG A 400 -10.38 1.95 15.46
N GLY A 401 -10.35 2.50 14.25
CA GLY A 401 -11.53 2.73 13.43
C GLY A 401 -11.89 1.58 12.50
N PRO A 402 -13.18 1.46 12.10
CA PRO A 402 -13.66 0.36 11.27
C PRO A 402 -13.46 0.57 9.77
N LEU A 403 -13.17 1.79 9.29
CA LEU A 403 -13.21 2.11 7.86
C LEU A 403 -12.10 1.42 7.09
N ASN A 404 -12.47 0.65 6.09
CA ASN A 404 -11.54 -0.02 5.18
C ASN A 404 -10.72 1.00 4.38
N ASN A 405 -9.46 0.64 4.09
CA ASN A 405 -8.59 1.43 3.23
C ASN A 405 -8.62 0.88 1.79
N LYS A 406 -9.20 1.65 0.86
CA LYS A 406 -9.26 1.29 -0.56
C LYS A 406 -7.89 1.47 -1.22
N GLN A 407 -7.28 0.36 -1.59
CA GLN A 407 -5.97 0.36 -2.26
C GLN A 407 -6.08 0.54 -3.77
N ILE A 408 -7.17 0.05 -4.35
CA ILE A 408 -7.49 0.20 -5.77
C ILE A 408 -8.99 0.39 -5.93
N ARG A 409 -9.38 1.53 -6.49
CA ARG A 409 -10.75 1.81 -6.90
C ARG A 409 -10.90 1.67 -8.42
N TYR A 410 -12.12 1.46 -8.91
CA TYR A 410 -12.34 1.34 -10.35
C TYR A 410 -12.06 2.64 -11.10
N SER A 411 -12.19 3.80 -10.46
CA SER A 411 -11.75 5.08 -11.03
C SER A 411 -10.24 5.13 -11.26
N ASP A 412 -9.41 4.57 -10.35
CA ASP A 412 -7.96 4.43 -10.55
C ASP A 412 -7.66 3.53 -11.76
N VAL A 413 -8.40 2.40 -11.90
CA VAL A 413 -8.30 1.52 -13.08
C VAL A 413 -8.59 2.28 -14.38
N LEU A 414 -9.69 3.07 -14.42
CA LEU A 414 -10.05 3.85 -15.61
C LEU A 414 -9.00 4.90 -15.96
N LEU A 415 -8.44 5.59 -14.97
CA LEU A 415 -7.44 6.63 -15.19
C LEU A 415 -6.07 6.05 -15.57
N MET A 416 -5.65 4.92 -14.99
CA MET A 416 -4.46 4.18 -15.45
C MET A 416 -4.62 3.65 -16.88
N TYR A 417 -5.81 3.14 -17.22
CA TYR A 417 -6.13 2.72 -18.57
C TYR A 417 -6.11 3.90 -19.56
N ALA A 418 -6.69 5.04 -19.17
CA ALA A 418 -6.67 6.26 -19.98
C ALA A 418 -5.23 6.72 -20.26
N GLU A 419 -4.36 6.65 -19.26
CA GLU A 419 -2.95 6.98 -19.38
C GLU A 419 -2.23 6.03 -20.36
N ALA A 420 -2.35 4.71 -20.17
CA ALA A 420 -1.75 3.73 -21.07
C ALA A 420 -2.23 3.90 -22.52
N CYS A 421 -3.52 4.13 -22.74
CA CYS A 421 -4.08 4.43 -24.07
C CYS A 421 -3.52 5.73 -24.66
N CYS A 422 -3.39 6.77 -23.84
CA CYS A 422 -2.83 8.06 -24.26
C CYS A 422 -1.38 7.91 -24.74
N GLU A 423 -0.54 7.18 -24.01
CA GLU A 423 0.86 6.97 -24.37
C GLU A 423 1.01 6.12 -25.64
N LEU A 424 0.07 5.24 -25.90
CA LEU A 424 0.00 4.43 -27.14
C LEU A 424 -0.61 5.19 -28.35
N GLY A 425 -1.13 6.41 -28.15
CA GLY A 425 -1.84 7.15 -29.21
C GLY A 425 -3.29 6.71 -29.45
N ASP A 426 -3.84 5.83 -28.62
CA ASP A 426 -5.25 5.39 -28.64
C ASP A 426 -6.16 6.45 -28.01
N LEU A 427 -6.12 7.68 -28.54
CA LEU A 427 -6.72 8.88 -27.91
C LEU A 427 -8.23 8.76 -27.71
N GLY A 428 -8.92 8.00 -28.56
CA GLY A 428 -10.36 7.76 -28.42
C GLY A 428 -10.72 7.00 -27.15
N GLN A 429 -9.99 5.94 -26.85
CA GLN A 429 -10.18 5.13 -25.64
C GLN A 429 -9.73 5.88 -24.39
N ALA A 430 -8.58 6.57 -24.45
CA ALA A 430 -8.09 7.41 -23.38
C ALA A 430 -9.13 8.47 -22.97
N ARG A 431 -9.70 9.17 -23.96
CA ARG A 431 -10.76 10.17 -23.76
C ARG A 431 -12.03 9.57 -23.16
N SER A 432 -12.45 8.40 -23.63
CA SER A 432 -13.64 7.74 -23.14
C SER A 432 -13.50 7.38 -21.65
N ALA A 433 -12.37 6.82 -21.25
CA ALA A 433 -12.11 6.45 -19.87
C ALA A 433 -12.01 7.68 -18.94
N LEU A 434 -11.26 8.71 -19.32
CA LEU A 434 -11.20 10.00 -18.63
C LEU A 434 -12.61 10.59 -18.42
N ASN A 435 -13.38 10.68 -19.52
CA ASN A 435 -14.71 11.28 -19.49
C ASN A 435 -15.72 10.49 -18.65
N SER A 436 -15.53 9.18 -18.47
CA SER A 436 -16.37 8.38 -17.57
C SER A 436 -16.20 8.82 -16.10
N VAL A 437 -14.98 9.11 -15.66
CA VAL A 437 -14.70 9.63 -14.31
C VAL A 437 -15.28 11.05 -14.16
N ARG A 438 -15.03 11.93 -15.10
CA ARG A 438 -15.53 13.32 -15.08
C ARG A 438 -17.06 13.40 -15.10
N ALA A 439 -17.71 12.56 -15.92
CA ALA A 439 -19.16 12.52 -16.05
C ALA A 439 -19.86 12.12 -14.75
N ARG A 440 -19.26 11.21 -13.94
CA ARG A 440 -19.81 10.80 -12.65
C ARG A 440 -20.09 12.01 -11.74
N VAL A 441 -19.23 13.01 -11.78
CA VAL A 441 -19.32 14.23 -10.93
C VAL A 441 -19.86 15.44 -11.69
N GLY A 442 -20.37 15.25 -12.91
CA GLY A 442 -21.02 16.30 -13.69
C GLY A 442 -20.07 17.33 -14.32
N LEU A 443 -18.78 17.04 -14.41
CA LEU A 443 -17.79 17.90 -15.04
C LEU A 443 -17.82 17.80 -16.57
N LYS A 444 -17.32 18.85 -17.25
CA LYS A 444 -17.23 18.87 -18.70
C LYS A 444 -16.30 17.78 -19.21
N SER A 445 -16.71 17.14 -20.31
CA SER A 445 -15.89 16.19 -21.03
C SER A 445 -14.67 16.86 -21.69
N PHE A 446 -13.56 16.14 -21.81
CA PHE A 446 -12.40 16.55 -22.61
C PHE A 446 -12.76 16.59 -24.12
N PRO A 447 -12.32 17.61 -24.89
CA PRO A 447 -11.51 18.76 -24.47
C PRO A 447 -12.34 19.80 -23.72
N TYR A 448 -11.70 20.54 -22.78
CA TYR A 448 -12.41 21.54 -21.97
C TYR A 448 -11.51 22.71 -21.54
N THR A 449 -12.14 23.76 -21.05
CA THR A 449 -11.49 24.90 -20.39
C THR A 449 -12.09 25.07 -19.00
N SER A 450 -11.23 25.23 -18.00
CA SER A 450 -11.63 25.43 -16.60
C SER A 450 -10.71 26.41 -15.89
N ILE A 451 -10.99 26.70 -14.62
CA ILE A 451 -10.13 27.48 -13.73
C ILE A 451 -9.44 26.48 -12.79
N ILE A 452 -8.12 26.43 -12.81
CA ILE A 452 -7.29 25.57 -11.96
C ILE A 452 -6.20 26.44 -11.36
N GLN A 453 -5.97 26.38 -10.07
CA GLN A 453 -5.00 27.24 -9.36
C GLN A 453 -5.25 28.74 -9.64
N GLY A 454 -6.52 29.13 -9.72
CA GLY A 454 -6.92 30.52 -10.04
C GLY A 454 -6.61 30.98 -11.47
N LYS A 455 -6.15 30.11 -12.37
CA LYS A 455 -5.80 30.40 -13.75
C LYS A 455 -6.74 29.70 -14.72
N THR A 456 -7.04 30.39 -15.86
CA THR A 456 -7.74 29.73 -16.96
C THR A 456 -6.80 28.72 -17.63
N VAL A 457 -7.16 27.44 -17.59
CA VAL A 457 -6.45 26.33 -18.24
C VAL A 457 -7.34 25.75 -19.33
N THR A 458 -6.79 25.59 -20.52
CA THR A 458 -7.47 24.99 -21.67
C THR A 458 -6.75 23.70 -22.05
N TYR A 459 -7.46 22.58 -21.96
CA TYR A 459 -7.03 21.29 -22.48
C TYR A 459 -7.63 21.13 -23.89
N ALA A 460 -6.81 21.39 -24.91
CA ALA A 460 -7.17 21.26 -26.31
C ALA A 460 -7.16 19.79 -26.77
N ASP A 461 -7.74 19.52 -27.95
CA ASP A 461 -7.81 18.15 -28.49
C ASP A 461 -6.46 17.68 -29.06
N THR A 462 -5.44 17.57 -28.20
CA THR A 462 -4.12 17.05 -28.50
C THR A 462 -3.73 15.93 -27.53
N GLN A 463 -2.81 15.05 -27.90
CA GLN A 463 -2.29 14.01 -27.01
C GLN A 463 -1.62 14.62 -25.76
N ALA A 464 -0.88 15.72 -25.93
CA ALA A 464 -0.20 16.39 -24.82
C ALA A 464 -1.19 16.95 -23.80
N ASP A 465 -2.25 17.61 -24.27
CA ASP A 465 -3.30 18.14 -23.38
C ASP A 465 -4.15 17.03 -22.78
N LEU A 466 -4.39 15.93 -23.50
CA LEU A 466 -5.08 14.76 -22.94
C LEU A 466 -4.27 14.12 -21.81
N ARG A 467 -2.95 13.96 -21.99
CA ARG A 467 -2.04 13.51 -20.92
C ARG A 467 -2.11 14.43 -19.70
N ALA A 468 -2.04 15.74 -19.92
CA ALA A 468 -2.13 16.71 -18.84
C ALA A 468 -3.50 16.66 -18.12
N ALA A 469 -4.60 16.52 -18.87
CA ALA A 469 -5.94 16.36 -18.31
C ALA A 469 -6.10 15.05 -17.50
N ILE A 470 -5.51 13.94 -17.96
CA ILE A 470 -5.51 12.66 -17.21
C ILE A 470 -4.73 12.82 -15.90
N ARG A 471 -3.55 13.45 -15.92
CA ARG A 471 -2.73 13.68 -14.71
C ARG A 471 -3.44 14.61 -13.72
N HIS A 472 -4.11 15.65 -14.21
CA HIS A 472 -4.97 16.52 -13.40
C HIS A 472 -6.13 15.73 -12.78
N GLU A 473 -6.85 14.95 -13.59
CA GLU A 473 -7.98 14.15 -13.11
C GLU A 473 -7.54 13.09 -12.06
N ARG A 474 -6.39 12.45 -12.26
CA ARG A 474 -5.82 11.54 -11.26
C ARG A 474 -5.56 12.26 -9.93
N ARG A 475 -4.98 13.46 -9.97
CA ARG A 475 -4.69 14.22 -8.76
C ARG A 475 -5.97 14.53 -7.97
N VAL A 476 -7.02 15.04 -8.60
CA VAL A 476 -8.26 15.43 -7.90
C VAL A 476 -9.13 14.24 -7.53
N GLU A 477 -9.14 13.18 -8.33
CA GLU A 477 -9.90 11.95 -8.06
C GLU A 477 -9.33 11.16 -6.88
N LEU A 478 -8.01 10.99 -6.87
CA LEU A 478 -7.28 10.15 -5.92
C LEU A 478 -6.57 10.95 -4.81
N ALA A 479 -6.87 12.25 -4.69
CA ALA A 479 -6.30 13.11 -3.65
C ALA A 479 -6.49 12.51 -2.27
N MET A 480 -5.47 12.56 -1.43
CA MET A 480 -5.48 12.06 -0.05
C MET A 480 -5.75 10.54 0.08
N GLU A 481 -5.36 9.76 -0.95
CA GLU A 481 -5.44 8.29 -0.96
C GLU A 481 -4.06 7.63 -1.10
N GLY A 482 -2.98 8.35 -0.84
CA GLY A 482 -1.61 7.83 -0.88
C GLY A 482 -1.03 7.64 -2.28
N HIS A 483 -1.54 8.35 -3.31
CA HIS A 483 -1.11 8.16 -4.70
C HIS A 483 -0.15 9.22 -5.22
N ARG A 484 -0.30 10.47 -4.76
CA ARG A 484 0.32 11.64 -5.41
C ARG A 484 1.82 11.56 -5.57
N TRP A 485 2.55 11.25 -4.50
CA TRP A 485 4.01 11.14 -4.56
C TRP A 485 4.49 10.13 -5.60
N PHE A 486 3.88 8.94 -5.60
CA PHE A 486 4.23 7.87 -6.52
C PHE A 486 3.94 8.24 -7.98
N ASP A 487 2.86 8.98 -8.24
CA ASP A 487 2.54 9.50 -9.57
C ASP A 487 3.59 10.53 -10.02
N LEU A 488 4.00 11.46 -9.16
CA LEU A 488 5.04 12.45 -9.46
C LEU A 488 6.39 11.80 -9.78
N VAL A 489 6.77 10.81 -9.00
CA VAL A 489 8.04 10.08 -9.17
C VAL A 489 8.05 9.29 -10.48
N ARG A 490 7.01 8.47 -10.74
CA ARG A 490 6.95 7.67 -11.96
C ARG A 490 6.86 8.50 -13.24
N TRP A 491 6.19 9.65 -13.20
CA TRP A 491 6.16 10.61 -14.32
C TRP A 491 7.47 11.40 -14.49
N GLY A 492 8.44 11.24 -13.59
CA GLY A 492 9.73 11.94 -13.65
C GLY A 492 9.67 13.45 -13.36
N ILE A 493 8.56 13.93 -12.78
CA ILE A 493 8.30 15.37 -12.55
C ILE A 493 8.33 15.75 -11.07
N ALA A 494 8.68 14.85 -10.16
CA ALA A 494 8.64 15.12 -8.72
C ALA A 494 9.45 16.36 -8.33
N LYS A 495 10.70 16.47 -8.80
CA LYS A 495 11.54 17.65 -8.50
C LYS A 495 10.92 18.95 -8.98
N GLU A 496 10.49 19.02 -10.24
CA GLU A 496 9.91 20.24 -10.82
C GLU A 496 8.64 20.66 -10.09
N THR A 497 7.77 19.68 -9.77
CA THR A 497 6.52 19.93 -9.07
C THR A 497 6.78 20.47 -7.67
N MET A 498 7.68 19.81 -6.89
CA MET A 498 7.97 20.23 -5.53
C MET A 498 8.72 21.56 -5.47
N ASP A 499 9.68 21.81 -6.38
CA ASP A 499 10.36 23.11 -6.46
C ASP A 499 9.34 24.24 -6.74
N ASN A 500 8.38 24.01 -7.64
CA ASN A 500 7.32 24.99 -7.95
C ASN A 500 6.35 25.20 -6.78
N TYR A 501 5.97 24.13 -6.09
CA TYR A 501 5.13 24.18 -4.89
C TYR A 501 5.81 25.00 -3.79
N ILE A 502 7.05 24.65 -3.42
CA ILE A 502 7.82 25.32 -2.38
C ILE A 502 8.07 26.79 -2.75
N ALA A 503 8.32 27.11 -4.02
CA ALA A 503 8.53 28.49 -4.47
C ALA A 503 7.28 29.38 -4.25
N GLY A 504 6.09 28.80 -4.20
CA GLY A 504 4.82 29.48 -3.91
C GLY A 504 4.56 29.75 -2.42
N GLU A 505 5.30 29.07 -1.53
CA GLU A 505 5.09 29.15 -0.10
C GLU A 505 5.68 30.43 0.53
N SER A 506 5.34 30.70 1.82
CA SER A 506 5.93 31.80 2.57
C SER A 506 7.42 31.57 2.84
N GLU A 507 8.19 32.63 3.11
CA GLU A 507 9.63 32.50 3.43
C GLU A 507 9.88 31.66 4.69
N GLU A 508 8.96 31.72 5.65
CA GLU A 508 9.02 30.94 6.88
C GLU A 508 8.77 29.44 6.58
N ALA A 509 7.82 29.13 5.70
CA ALA A 509 7.56 27.76 5.25
C ALA A 509 8.74 27.21 4.44
N LYS A 510 9.25 27.98 3.47
CA LYS A 510 10.44 27.61 2.68
C LYS A 510 11.64 27.24 3.54
N ALA A 511 11.84 27.94 4.66
CA ALA A 511 12.94 27.67 5.57
C ALA A 511 12.85 26.29 6.27
N GLN A 512 11.68 25.65 6.26
CA GLN A 512 11.46 24.31 6.81
C GLN A 512 11.94 23.21 5.87
N TRP A 513 11.94 23.45 4.55
CA TRP A 513 12.24 22.43 3.54
C TRP A 513 13.75 22.18 3.39
N GLY A 514 14.12 20.91 3.21
CA GLY A 514 15.41 20.52 2.67
C GLY A 514 15.48 20.73 1.17
N SER A 515 16.64 20.49 0.59
CA SER A 515 16.82 20.54 -0.86
C SER A 515 16.39 19.25 -1.52
N PHE A 516 15.50 19.33 -2.50
CA PHE A 516 15.20 18.17 -3.34
C PHE A 516 16.41 17.80 -4.21
N THR A 517 17.02 16.68 -3.94
CA THR A 517 18.14 16.15 -4.73
C THR A 517 17.64 15.06 -5.67
N LYS A 518 17.67 15.34 -6.99
CA LYS A 518 17.28 14.34 -8.01
C LYS A 518 18.20 13.12 -7.95
N GLY A 519 17.61 11.93 -8.05
CA GLY A 519 18.32 10.64 -7.90
C GLY A 519 18.59 10.26 -6.44
N LYS A 520 18.04 11.01 -5.49
CA LYS A 520 18.00 10.69 -4.06
C LYS A 520 16.57 10.69 -3.54
N CYS A 521 15.90 11.84 -3.62
CA CYS A 521 14.61 12.06 -2.95
C CYS A 521 13.44 11.28 -3.56
N GLU A 522 13.58 10.76 -4.78
CA GLU A 522 12.56 9.92 -5.42
C GLU A 522 12.43 8.53 -4.78
N LEU A 523 13.48 8.08 -4.08
CA LEU A 523 13.47 6.83 -3.30
C LEU A 523 13.82 7.12 -1.86
N PHE A 524 13.27 6.34 -0.95
CA PHE A 524 13.62 6.40 0.46
C PHE A 524 14.87 5.56 0.74
N PRO A 525 15.63 5.85 1.81
CA PRO A 525 16.82 5.07 2.15
C PRO A 525 16.46 3.66 2.59
N ILE A 526 17.33 2.70 2.30
CA ILE A 526 17.31 1.42 3.01
C ILE A 526 17.68 1.70 4.48
N PRO A 527 16.88 1.25 5.46
CA PRO A 527 17.14 1.51 6.86
C PRO A 527 18.49 0.96 7.32
N SER A 528 19.26 1.73 8.11
CA SER A 528 20.59 1.33 8.57
C SER A 528 20.60 0.01 9.35
N LYS A 529 19.57 -0.21 10.20
CA LYS A 529 19.42 -1.47 10.94
C LYS A 529 19.31 -2.69 10.02
N GLU A 530 18.68 -2.55 8.85
CA GLU A 530 18.53 -3.64 7.88
C GLU A 530 19.81 -3.84 7.04
N ILE A 531 20.53 -2.77 6.75
CA ILE A 531 21.86 -2.87 6.11
C ILE A 531 22.83 -3.64 7.02
N ASP A 532 22.85 -3.31 8.31
CA ASP A 532 23.71 -3.97 9.31
C ASP A 532 23.40 -5.46 9.45
N LEU A 533 22.13 -5.85 9.32
CA LEU A 533 21.69 -7.24 9.43
C LEU A 533 21.96 -8.06 8.17
N THR A 534 21.72 -7.49 7.00
CA THR A 534 21.65 -8.24 5.74
C THR A 534 22.79 -7.93 4.77
N GLY A 535 23.51 -6.83 4.96
CA GLY A 535 24.51 -6.35 4.02
C GLY A 535 23.93 -5.81 2.71
N ILE A 536 22.63 -5.53 2.62
CA ILE A 536 21.99 -4.96 1.43
C ILE A 536 22.59 -3.59 1.11
N THR A 537 22.82 -3.30 -0.17
CA THR A 537 23.38 -2.02 -0.61
C THR A 537 22.37 -0.88 -0.47
N GLN A 538 22.86 0.29 -0.04
CA GLN A 538 22.05 1.51 0.09
C GLN A 538 21.63 2.08 -1.28
N ASN A 539 20.57 2.88 -1.29
CA ASN A 539 20.21 3.74 -2.42
C ASN A 539 21.24 4.85 -2.63
N PRO A 540 21.45 5.31 -3.88
CA PRO A 540 22.40 6.36 -4.17
C PRO A 540 22.16 7.64 -3.34
N ASN A 541 23.24 8.27 -2.92
CA ASN A 541 23.25 9.56 -2.21
C ASN A 541 22.69 9.56 -0.76
N TYR A 542 22.49 8.37 -0.16
CA TYR A 542 22.20 8.21 1.26
C TYR A 542 23.37 7.74 2.08
#